data_62d122efb175d20b273574a6f20496a4
#
_entry.id   62d122efb175d20b273574a6f20496a4
#
_cell.length_a   1.000
_cell.length_b   1.000
_cell.length_c   1.000
_cell.angle_alpha   90.00
_cell.angle_beta   90.00
_cell.angle_gamma   90.00
#
_symmetry.space_group_name_H-M   'P 1'
#
loop_
_entity.id
_entity.type
_entity.pdbx_description
1 polymer ?
#
loop_
_entity_poly.entity_id
_entity_poly.type
_entity_poly.pdbx_seq_one_letter_code
_entity_poly.pdbx_strand_id
1 'polypeptide(L)'
;GRPYTLTELKWCKPLKARGEGGAISGSLAGFQDWDALYTFQWAWGGKDYMKESWGGYFDLYGDPISYLSDRMIHLLFLRGDVAASKVSATLVMPKDAAGIDPEAKALPRLCNALMLVAKLGNSTRVPADGSYYWHLGSKPSEQKLVRQLEGAPVGGKGVFDPRDCHFISSTGEL
;
A
#
# COMPACT_ATOMS: atom_id res chain seq x y z
N GLY A 1 10.74 3.70 13.08
CA GLY A 1 9.62 2.76 12.99
C GLY A 1 10.08 1.32 13.03
N ARG A 2 9.14 0.37 13.03
CA ARG A 2 9.49 -1.03 12.81
C ARG A 2 9.48 -1.30 11.31
N PRO A 3 10.37 -2.16 10.81
CA PRO A 3 10.36 -2.54 9.40
C PRO A 3 8.99 -3.15 9.00
N TYR A 4 8.54 -2.81 7.80
CA TYR A 4 7.34 -3.41 7.22
C TYR A 4 7.71 -4.24 6.00
N THR A 5 7.41 -5.51 6.07
CA THR A 5 7.72 -6.48 5.02
C THR A 5 6.47 -7.22 4.59
N LEU A 6 6.18 -7.23 3.31
CA LEU A 6 5.14 -8.06 2.73
C LEU A 6 5.77 -9.34 2.20
N THR A 7 5.52 -10.46 2.88
CA THR A 7 6.19 -11.73 2.64
C THR A 7 5.61 -12.56 1.50
N GLU A 8 4.36 -12.30 1.14
CA GLU A 8 3.69 -12.99 0.03
C GLU A 8 2.76 -12.02 -0.70
N LEU A 9 3.10 -11.76 -1.96
CA LEU A 9 2.26 -10.99 -2.86
C LEU A 9 2.15 -11.72 -4.20
N LYS A 10 0.93 -11.87 -4.70
CA LYS A 10 0.70 -12.37 -6.06
C LYS A 10 -0.62 -11.88 -6.64
N TRP A 11 -0.54 -11.38 -7.85
CA TRP A 11 -1.69 -11.17 -8.73
C TRP A 11 -1.84 -12.42 -9.60
N CYS A 12 -2.70 -13.33 -9.16
CA CYS A 12 -2.74 -14.72 -9.64
C CYS A 12 -3.41 -14.86 -11.01
N LYS A 13 -3.04 -15.91 -11.74
CA LYS A 13 -3.85 -16.42 -12.84
C LYS A 13 -5.19 -16.96 -12.32
N PRO A 14 -6.30 -16.84 -13.02
CA PRO A 14 -6.51 -16.24 -14.35
C PRO A 14 -6.93 -14.75 -14.32
N LEU A 15 -6.59 -14.01 -13.27
CA LEU A 15 -6.98 -12.60 -13.13
C LEU A 15 -6.50 -11.80 -14.36
N LYS A 16 -7.44 -11.14 -15.04
CA LYS A 16 -7.14 -10.32 -16.23
C LYS A 16 -6.24 -9.13 -15.89
N ALA A 17 -6.49 -8.49 -14.73
CA ALA A 17 -5.74 -7.33 -14.25
C ALA A 17 -4.35 -7.68 -13.67
N ARG A 18 -3.87 -8.92 -13.77
CA ARG A 18 -2.56 -9.30 -13.23
C ARG A 18 -1.38 -8.55 -13.88
N GLY A 19 -1.59 -8.03 -15.09
CA GLY A 19 -0.62 -7.17 -15.76
C GLY A 19 -0.41 -5.81 -15.07
N GLU A 20 -1.40 -5.33 -14.33
CA GLU A 20 -1.37 -4.04 -13.61
C GLU A 20 -0.75 -4.19 -12.21
N GLY A 21 -0.74 -5.44 -11.70
CA GLY A 21 -0.42 -5.72 -10.31
C GLY A 21 0.97 -5.26 -9.87
N GLY A 22 1.95 -5.40 -10.73
CA GLY A 22 3.32 -4.95 -10.45
C GLY A 22 3.44 -3.45 -10.36
N ALA A 23 2.77 -2.72 -11.23
CA ALA A 23 2.75 -1.26 -11.20
C ALA A 23 2.08 -0.76 -9.92
N ILE A 24 0.91 -1.28 -9.58
CA ILE A 24 0.18 -0.91 -8.36
C ILE A 24 1.00 -1.25 -7.11
N SER A 25 1.49 -2.48 -7.01
CA SER A 25 2.21 -2.93 -5.82
C SER A 25 3.56 -2.25 -5.66
N GLY A 26 4.30 -2.05 -6.74
CA GLY A 26 5.59 -1.37 -6.72
C GLY A 26 5.46 0.11 -6.36
N SER A 27 4.47 0.80 -6.91
CA SER A 27 4.19 2.20 -6.58
C SER A 27 3.80 2.36 -5.12
N LEU A 28 2.88 1.52 -4.62
CA LEU A 28 2.48 1.57 -3.22
C LEU A 28 3.63 1.23 -2.28
N ALA A 29 4.44 0.21 -2.58
CA ALA A 29 5.58 -0.16 -1.77
C ALA A 29 6.60 0.97 -1.66
N GLY A 30 6.94 1.61 -2.77
CA GLY A 30 7.84 2.77 -2.79
C GLY A 30 7.25 3.95 -2.02
N PHE A 31 6.02 4.34 -2.34
CA PHE A 31 5.35 5.47 -1.71
C PHE A 31 5.12 5.30 -0.21
N GLN A 32 4.77 4.09 0.24
CA GLN A 32 4.55 3.75 1.65
C GLN A 32 5.85 3.47 2.41
N ASP A 33 7.01 3.51 1.74
CA ASP A 33 8.32 3.29 2.36
C ASP A 33 8.42 1.90 3.02
N TRP A 34 8.01 0.86 2.28
CA TRP A 34 8.13 -0.51 2.75
C TRP A 34 9.58 -0.97 2.69
N ASP A 35 10.00 -1.83 3.61
CA ASP A 35 11.37 -2.32 3.68
C ASP A 35 11.61 -3.50 2.72
N ALA A 36 10.59 -4.34 2.50
CA ALA A 36 10.69 -5.45 1.58
C ALA A 36 9.32 -5.89 1.03
N LEU A 37 9.35 -6.40 -0.20
CA LEU A 37 8.21 -7.01 -0.86
C LEU A 37 8.69 -8.27 -1.58
N TYR A 38 8.07 -9.40 -1.26
CA TYR A 38 8.36 -10.70 -1.88
C TYR A 38 7.19 -11.16 -2.72
N THR A 39 7.45 -11.39 -4.00
CA THR A 39 6.45 -11.96 -4.89
C THR A 39 6.42 -13.48 -4.76
N PHE A 40 5.26 -14.04 -4.59
CA PHE A 40 5.03 -15.47 -4.47
C PHE A 40 4.35 -15.98 -5.73
N GLN A 41 4.97 -16.86 -6.49
CA GLN A 41 6.29 -17.48 -6.42
C GLN A 41 6.83 -17.71 -7.84
N TRP A 42 8.11 -18.09 -7.98
CA TRP A 42 8.65 -18.44 -9.29
C TRP A 42 7.97 -19.68 -9.86
N ALA A 43 7.95 -20.77 -9.13
CA ALA A 43 7.26 -22.00 -9.51
C ALA A 43 7.05 -22.93 -8.32
N TRP A 44 5.99 -23.70 -8.33
CA TRP A 44 5.66 -24.67 -7.29
C TRP A 44 6.36 -25.99 -7.52
N GLY A 45 7.21 -26.40 -6.56
CA GLY A 45 7.77 -27.74 -6.34
C GLY A 45 8.25 -28.52 -7.55
N GLY A 46 9.55 -28.82 -7.66
CA GLY A 46 10.13 -29.89 -8.48
C GLY A 46 9.72 -29.98 -9.95
N LYS A 47 8.99 -29.03 -10.47
CA LYS A 47 8.54 -29.03 -11.86
C LYS A 47 9.71 -28.80 -12.80
N ASP A 48 9.67 -29.49 -13.93
CA ASP A 48 10.60 -29.26 -15.01
C ASP A 48 10.34 -27.90 -15.66
N TYR A 49 11.11 -26.88 -15.24
CA TYR A 49 11.03 -25.51 -15.75
C TYR A 49 11.44 -25.37 -17.22
N MET A 50 11.96 -26.42 -17.81
CA MET A 50 12.36 -26.46 -19.22
C MET A 50 11.22 -26.88 -20.14
N LYS A 51 10.11 -27.37 -19.58
CA LYS A 51 8.92 -27.72 -20.37
C LYS A 51 8.02 -26.52 -20.55
N GLU A 52 7.52 -26.35 -21.75
CA GLU A 52 6.43 -25.41 -22.00
C GLU A 52 5.23 -25.81 -21.14
N SER A 53 4.90 -24.95 -20.21
CA SER A 53 3.81 -25.15 -19.27
C SER A 53 3.22 -23.83 -18.87
N TRP A 54 1.90 -23.80 -18.77
CA TRP A 54 1.17 -22.64 -18.24
C TRP A 54 1.46 -22.37 -16.76
N GLY A 55 2.19 -23.27 -16.10
CA GLY A 55 2.49 -23.20 -14.67
C GLY A 55 1.28 -23.40 -13.77
N GLY A 56 1.49 -23.29 -12.47
CA GLY A 56 0.44 -23.28 -11.46
C GLY A 56 -0.22 -21.91 -11.33
N TYR A 57 -1.20 -21.84 -10.49
CA TYR A 57 -2.02 -20.68 -10.17
C TYR A 57 -1.19 -19.47 -9.75
N PHE A 58 -0.19 -19.70 -8.90
CA PHE A 58 0.71 -18.69 -8.35
C PHE A 58 2.04 -18.58 -9.11
N ASP A 59 2.30 -19.50 -10.05
CA ASP A 59 3.60 -19.54 -10.69
C ASP A 59 3.80 -18.37 -11.65
N LEU A 60 4.92 -17.67 -11.50
CA LEU A 60 5.40 -16.67 -12.42
C LEU A 60 5.91 -17.31 -13.72
N TYR A 61 6.50 -18.48 -13.56
CA TYR A 61 6.93 -19.35 -14.63
C TYR A 61 5.80 -19.61 -15.62
N GLY A 62 6.10 -19.51 -16.92
CA GLY A 62 5.13 -19.73 -18.00
C GLY A 62 4.06 -18.63 -18.17
N ASP A 63 4.14 -17.53 -17.43
CA ASP A 63 3.22 -16.39 -17.58
C ASP A 63 3.97 -15.09 -17.87
N PRO A 64 4.20 -14.75 -19.16
CA PRO A 64 4.94 -13.56 -19.52
C PRO A 64 4.28 -12.26 -19.04
N ILE A 65 2.95 -12.23 -18.89
CA ILE A 65 2.22 -11.06 -18.40
C ILE A 65 2.58 -10.81 -16.94
N SER A 66 2.48 -11.82 -16.09
CA SER A 66 2.87 -11.70 -14.67
C SER A 66 4.36 -11.40 -14.52
N TYR A 67 5.21 -12.02 -15.35
CA TYR A 67 6.65 -11.76 -15.32
C TYR A 67 6.99 -10.29 -15.64
N LEU A 68 6.40 -9.74 -16.68
CA LEU A 68 6.59 -8.32 -17.05
C LEU A 68 6.00 -7.39 -16.00
N SER A 69 4.85 -7.76 -15.43
CA SER A 69 4.23 -7.02 -14.32
C SER A 69 5.15 -6.97 -13.10
N ASP A 70 5.71 -8.11 -12.69
CA ASP A 70 6.64 -8.15 -11.54
C ASP A 70 7.91 -7.31 -11.78
N ARG A 71 8.35 -7.14 -13.04
CA ARG A 71 9.47 -6.23 -13.37
C ARG A 71 9.16 -4.78 -13.02
N MET A 72 7.90 -4.36 -13.06
CA MET A 72 7.51 -3.02 -12.64
C MET A 72 7.78 -2.79 -11.15
N ILE A 73 7.66 -3.81 -10.32
CA ILE A 73 8.03 -3.71 -8.88
C ILE A 73 9.50 -3.34 -8.73
N HIS A 74 10.40 -3.94 -9.53
CA HIS A 74 11.83 -3.62 -9.46
C HIS A 74 12.11 -2.17 -9.84
N LEU A 75 11.40 -1.63 -10.83
CA LEU A 75 11.58 -0.24 -11.26
C LEU A 75 11.03 0.74 -10.23
N LEU A 76 9.77 0.55 -9.84
CA LEU A 76 9.05 1.52 -9.01
C LEU A 76 9.48 1.48 -7.54
N PHE A 77 9.78 0.29 -7.02
CA PHE A 77 10.15 0.09 -5.62
C PHE A 77 11.67 -0.04 -5.43
N LEU A 78 12.33 -1.03 -6.03
CA LEU A 78 13.76 -1.28 -5.74
C LEU A 78 14.68 -0.22 -6.35
N ARG A 79 14.38 0.26 -7.55
CA ARG A 79 15.13 1.37 -8.17
C ARG A 79 14.76 2.72 -7.56
N GLY A 80 13.56 2.83 -6.98
CA GLY A 80 13.09 4.03 -6.33
C GLY A 80 12.55 5.08 -7.29
N ASP A 81 11.91 4.67 -8.39
CA ASP A 81 11.28 5.60 -9.33
C ASP A 81 10.06 6.29 -8.71
N VAL A 82 9.49 5.71 -7.66
CA VAL A 82 8.46 6.35 -6.83
C VAL A 82 9.07 6.74 -5.50
N ALA A 83 8.99 8.02 -5.17
CA ALA A 83 9.53 8.55 -3.94
C ALA A 83 8.65 8.22 -2.72
N ALA A 84 9.26 7.92 -1.59
CA ALA A 84 8.53 7.70 -0.34
C ALA A 84 7.82 8.98 0.12
N SER A 85 6.58 8.84 0.59
CA SER A 85 5.84 9.96 1.16
C SER A 85 6.54 10.52 2.40
N LYS A 86 6.66 11.84 2.45
CA LYS A 86 7.12 12.56 3.65
C LYS A 86 5.98 12.91 4.60
N VAL A 87 4.75 12.76 4.14
CA VAL A 87 3.54 12.93 4.96
C VAL A 87 3.15 11.60 5.56
N SER A 88 2.96 11.56 6.87
CA SER A 88 2.54 10.36 7.59
C SER A 88 1.19 10.56 8.26
N ALA A 89 0.38 9.51 8.24
CA ALA A 89 -0.88 9.42 8.95
C ALA A 89 -0.86 8.16 9.84
N THR A 90 -1.06 8.33 11.14
CA THR A 90 -0.92 7.24 12.12
C THR A 90 -2.26 6.89 12.75
N LEU A 91 -2.62 5.61 12.70
CA LEU A 91 -3.72 5.06 13.47
C LEU A 91 -3.21 4.74 14.90
N VAL A 92 -3.77 5.40 15.89
CA VAL A 92 -3.45 5.15 17.28
C VAL A 92 -4.34 4.03 17.81
N MET A 93 -3.72 2.88 18.05
CA MET A 93 -4.39 1.67 18.55
C MET A 93 -4.52 1.72 20.08
N PRO A 94 -5.62 1.26 20.67
CA PRO A 94 -5.70 1.09 22.12
C PRO A 94 -4.68 0.05 22.58
N LYS A 95 -4.16 0.21 23.79
CA LYS A 95 -3.18 -0.72 24.37
C LYS A 95 -3.76 -2.13 24.56
N ASP A 96 -5.05 -2.20 24.87
CA ASP A 96 -5.79 -3.45 25.02
C ASP A 96 -6.62 -3.70 23.77
N ALA A 97 -6.14 -4.58 22.92
CA ALA A 97 -6.81 -4.96 21.68
C ALA A 97 -8.18 -5.67 21.91
N ALA A 98 -8.45 -6.13 23.12
CA ALA A 98 -9.70 -6.80 23.49
C ALA A 98 -10.95 -5.88 23.44
N GLY A 99 -10.76 -4.57 23.42
CA GLY A 99 -11.84 -3.58 23.38
C GLY A 99 -12.08 -2.95 22.00
N ILE A 100 -11.51 -3.51 20.92
CA ILE A 100 -11.73 -2.98 19.59
C ILE A 100 -13.14 -3.34 19.13
N ASP A 101 -14.00 -2.32 19.07
CA ASP A 101 -15.35 -2.46 18.53
C ASP A 101 -15.30 -3.02 17.10
N PRO A 102 -16.01 -4.12 16.82
CA PRO A 102 -16.15 -4.65 15.47
C PRO A 102 -16.70 -3.63 14.45
N GLU A 103 -17.40 -2.60 14.89
CA GLU A 103 -17.87 -1.51 14.03
C GLU A 103 -16.77 -0.51 13.63
N ALA A 104 -15.62 -0.55 14.27
CA ALA A 104 -14.42 0.13 13.77
C ALA A 104 -13.98 -0.36 12.37
N LYS A 105 -14.68 -1.37 11.83
CA LYS A 105 -14.59 -1.86 10.44
C LYS A 105 -14.88 -0.80 9.35
N ALA A 106 -15.40 0.37 9.69
CA ALA A 106 -15.53 1.47 8.72
C ALA A 106 -14.18 2.12 8.34
N LEU A 107 -13.15 1.91 9.14
CA LEU A 107 -11.80 2.42 8.86
C LEU A 107 -11.16 1.90 7.55
N PRO A 108 -11.35 0.63 7.13
CA PRO A 108 -10.63 0.10 5.98
C PRO A 108 -10.79 0.90 4.70
N ARG A 109 -11.97 1.43 4.41
CA ARG A 109 -12.19 2.18 3.16
C ARG A 109 -11.46 3.52 3.14
N LEU A 110 -11.52 4.24 4.25
CA LEU A 110 -10.83 5.51 4.39
C LEU A 110 -9.31 5.31 4.41
N CYS A 111 -8.81 4.26 5.09
CA CYS A 111 -7.40 3.90 5.09
C CYS A 111 -6.90 3.53 3.70
N ASN A 112 -7.69 2.80 2.91
CA ASN A 112 -7.33 2.46 1.54
C ASN A 112 -7.16 3.71 0.67
N ALA A 113 -8.02 4.70 0.83
CA ALA A 113 -7.89 5.96 0.11
C ALA A 113 -6.71 6.81 0.64
N LEU A 114 -6.51 6.87 1.96
CA LEU A 114 -5.40 7.59 2.58
C LEU A 114 -4.03 7.06 2.17
N MET A 115 -3.89 5.75 1.97
CA MET A 115 -2.61 5.17 1.53
C MET A 115 -2.18 5.61 0.13
N LEU A 116 -3.07 6.18 -0.66
CA LEU A 116 -2.74 6.79 -1.96
C LEU A 116 -2.15 8.19 -1.82
N VAL A 117 -2.37 8.85 -0.67
CA VAL A 117 -2.01 10.27 -0.45
C VAL A 117 -0.89 10.43 0.56
N ALA A 118 -0.83 9.59 1.59
CA ALA A 118 0.14 9.66 2.69
C ALA A 118 0.64 8.27 3.10
N LYS A 119 1.80 8.23 3.74
CA LYS A 119 2.32 7.02 4.37
C LYS A 119 1.49 6.67 5.59
N LEU A 120 0.94 5.46 5.62
CA LEU A 120 0.13 4.99 6.74
C LEU A 120 0.96 4.17 7.74
N GLY A 121 0.70 4.43 9.00
CA GLY A 121 1.27 3.66 10.10
C GLY A 121 0.25 3.37 11.18
N ASN A 122 0.61 2.45 12.09
CA ASN A 122 -0.11 2.25 13.33
C ASN A 122 0.85 2.37 14.53
N SER A 123 0.32 2.82 15.65
CA SER A 123 1.08 3.00 16.89
C SER A 123 0.14 2.86 18.08
N THR A 124 0.69 2.48 19.24
CA THR A 124 -0.02 2.55 20.53
C THR A 124 0.19 3.91 21.23
N ARG A 125 0.94 4.81 20.59
CA ARG A 125 1.24 6.14 21.12
C ARG A 125 0.93 7.20 20.07
N VAL A 126 0.52 8.37 20.52
CA VAL A 126 0.38 9.55 19.66
C VAL A 126 1.76 9.94 19.13
N PRO A 127 1.93 10.19 17.83
CA PRO A 127 3.18 10.69 17.27
C PRO A 127 3.57 12.04 17.90
N ALA A 128 4.85 12.19 18.23
CA ALA A 128 5.39 13.42 18.80
C ALA A 128 5.90 14.40 17.73
N ASP A 129 6.00 13.96 16.48
CA ASP A 129 6.61 14.66 15.36
C ASP A 129 5.65 15.57 14.57
N GLY A 130 4.41 15.75 15.05
CA GLY A 130 3.40 16.53 14.37
C GLY A 130 2.70 15.81 13.20
N SER A 131 2.99 14.53 12.99
CA SER A 131 2.28 13.69 11.99
C SER A 131 0.79 13.65 12.28
N TYR A 132 -0.01 13.47 11.23
CA TYR A 132 -1.45 13.27 11.39
C TYR A 132 -1.74 11.99 12.13
N TYR A 133 -2.73 12.02 13.02
CA TYR A 133 -3.15 10.81 13.71
C TYR A 133 -4.64 10.84 14.05
N TRP A 134 -5.21 9.65 14.24
CA TRP A 134 -6.54 9.45 14.79
C TRP A 134 -6.58 8.20 15.66
N HIS A 135 -7.48 8.18 16.61
CA HIS A 135 -7.68 7.01 17.45
C HIS A 135 -8.59 5.99 16.77
N LEU A 136 -8.28 4.71 16.92
CA LEU A 136 -9.18 3.64 16.48
C LEU A 136 -10.52 3.77 17.21
N GLY A 137 -11.63 3.65 16.47
CA GLY A 137 -12.99 3.88 16.99
C GLY A 137 -13.47 5.33 16.84
N SER A 138 -12.59 6.30 16.55
CA SER A 138 -13.04 7.62 16.14
C SER A 138 -13.24 7.63 14.61
N LYS A 139 -14.41 8.12 14.17
CA LYS A 139 -14.64 8.39 12.74
C LYS A 139 -14.21 9.83 12.46
N PRO A 140 -13.00 10.09 11.93
CA PRO A 140 -12.68 11.42 11.47
C PRO A 140 -13.66 11.77 10.35
N SER A 141 -14.24 12.97 10.39
CA SER A 141 -15.02 13.39 9.23
C SER A 141 -14.08 13.52 8.04
N GLU A 142 -14.51 13.06 6.87
CA GLU A 142 -13.73 13.18 5.63
C GLU A 142 -13.24 14.61 5.42
N GLN A 143 -14.09 15.61 5.70
CA GLN A 143 -13.73 17.03 5.63
C GLN A 143 -12.58 17.43 6.56
N LYS A 144 -12.51 16.83 7.76
CA LYS A 144 -11.42 17.12 8.69
C LYS A 144 -10.09 16.53 8.19
N LEU A 145 -10.12 15.34 7.61
CA LEU A 145 -8.95 14.72 7.00
C LEU A 145 -8.47 15.47 5.77
N VAL A 146 -9.39 15.86 4.88
CA VAL A 146 -9.06 16.70 3.72
C VAL A 146 -8.38 17.98 4.16
N ARG A 147 -8.96 18.71 5.10
CA ARG A 147 -8.36 19.95 5.63
C ARG A 147 -7.00 19.75 6.30
N GLN A 148 -6.83 18.62 7.00
CA GLN A 148 -5.54 18.29 7.61
C GLN A 148 -4.47 17.98 6.56
N LEU A 149 -4.84 17.30 5.49
CA LEU A 149 -3.92 16.96 4.39
C LEU A 149 -3.62 18.17 3.50
N GLU A 150 -4.61 19.03 3.26
CA GLU A 150 -4.41 20.32 2.57
C GLU A 150 -3.49 21.27 3.35
N GLY A 151 -3.55 21.22 4.69
CA GLY A 151 -2.68 21.98 5.59
C GLY A 151 -1.33 21.33 5.89
N ALA A 152 -0.99 20.24 5.23
CA ALA A 152 0.26 19.53 5.48
C ALA A 152 1.48 20.39 5.10
N PRO A 153 2.40 20.66 6.03
CA PRO A 153 3.54 21.52 5.76
C PRO A 153 4.57 20.91 4.81
N VAL A 154 4.38 19.67 4.38
CA VAL A 154 5.34 18.92 3.57
C VAL A 154 4.67 18.39 2.31
N GLY A 155 4.94 19.05 1.20
CA GLY A 155 4.63 18.53 -0.11
C GLY A 155 3.25 18.82 -0.67
N GLY A 156 2.67 19.94 -0.40
CA GLY A 156 1.39 20.57 -0.82
C GLY A 156 0.73 20.21 -2.17
N LYS A 157 1.06 19.05 -2.75
CA LYS A 157 0.43 18.50 -3.96
C LYS A 157 -0.65 17.47 -3.64
N GLY A 158 -0.70 16.96 -2.41
CA GLY A 158 -1.65 15.92 -2.04
C GLY A 158 -3.10 16.40 -2.11
N VAL A 159 -3.94 15.64 -2.79
CA VAL A 159 -5.39 15.83 -2.84
C VAL A 159 -6.06 14.59 -2.28
N PHE A 160 -6.97 14.80 -1.35
CA PHE A 160 -7.77 13.74 -0.76
C PHE A 160 -9.24 14.11 -0.84
N ASP A 161 -9.89 13.71 -1.93
CA ASP A 161 -11.33 13.89 -2.13
C ASP A 161 -12.03 12.54 -2.35
N PRO A 162 -12.52 11.93 -1.28
CA PRO A 162 -13.21 10.65 -1.38
C PRO A 162 -14.61 10.74 -2.00
N ARG A 163 -15.19 11.94 -2.14
CA ARG A 163 -16.51 12.12 -2.75
C ARG A 163 -16.42 12.02 -4.26
N ASP A 164 -15.44 12.70 -4.84
CA ASP A 164 -15.20 12.69 -6.27
C ASP A 164 -14.18 11.61 -6.68
N CYS A 165 -13.78 10.75 -5.73
CA CYS A 165 -12.75 9.72 -5.95
C CYS A 165 -11.46 10.31 -6.57
N HIS A 166 -11.10 11.52 -6.16
CA HIS A 166 -9.94 12.22 -6.65
C HIS A 166 -8.83 12.24 -5.59
N PHE A 167 -7.73 11.54 -5.88
CA PHE A 167 -6.59 11.40 -5.01
C PHE A 167 -5.32 11.76 -5.77
N ILE A 168 -4.49 12.58 -5.15
CA ILE A 168 -3.12 12.85 -5.63
C ILE A 168 -2.20 12.61 -4.46
N SER A 169 -1.12 11.87 -4.67
CA SER A 169 -0.14 11.61 -3.63
C SER A 169 0.56 12.88 -3.14
N SER A 170 1.06 12.86 -1.93
CA SER A 170 1.82 14.00 -1.37
C SER A 170 3.08 14.33 -2.15
N THR A 171 3.61 13.37 -2.92
CA THR A 171 4.75 13.58 -3.85
C THR A 171 4.30 14.08 -5.23
N GLY A 172 3.03 13.87 -5.58
CA GLY A 172 2.46 14.20 -6.89
C GLY A 172 2.81 13.19 -7.99
N GLU A 173 3.27 12.00 -7.63
CA GLU A 173 3.66 10.93 -8.56
C GLU A 173 2.58 9.86 -8.74
N LEU A 174 1.59 9.82 -7.81
CA LEU A 174 0.44 8.91 -7.85
C LEU A 174 -0.85 9.71 -7.87
#